data_78ea67d5818f09b1264cfe5a02d1c7ce
#
_entry.id   78ea67d5818f09b1264cfe5a02d1c7ce
#
_cell.length_a   1.000
_cell.length_b   1.000
_cell.length_c   1.000
_cell.angle_alpha   90.00
_cell.angle_beta   90.00
_cell.angle_gamma   90.00
#
_symmetry.space_group_name_H-M   'P 1'
#
loop_
_entity.id
_entity.type
_entity.pdbx_description
1 polymer ?
#
loop_
_entity_poly.entity_id
_entity_poly.type
_entity_poly.pdbx_seq_one_letter_code
_entity_poly.pdbx_strand_id
1 'polypeptide(L)'
;MAGGDFSLPKARPSGPPYFSRNQIAAALHQVAVLLELQGANVFRLRSYQNASRTLGSITEDLGELVATGQIFEIKGIGKGLGSAISQAVGEGLWPSDWIDLHNNTPPGLIEMLGIPGLGPKRIKIMNEELGVDSIATLKQAAEDDAIAGLKGFGAKSQQKMLDGIELLARFRARRRLDVGLMYGEAFEQKIASIDGVIKAQLAGSARRRKETIGDLDVVVGVLDGDKQKVSEAILALPGIADVKGAGDSKISLILDTSIFDGGFSVGHIDPNVMDAIGGEDYEQLESGGTIDAQAVSYTHLRAHET
;
A
#
# COMPACT_ATOMS: atom_id res chain seq x y z
N MET A 1 6.69 -8.42 4.85
CA MET A 1 6.47 -7.89 3.51
C MET A 1 5.12 -7.20 3.57
N ALA A 2 5.11 -5.87 3.55
CA ALA A 2 3.90 -5.06 3.50
C ALA A 2 3.16 -5.38 2.19
N GLY A 3 1.82 -5.35 2.21
CA GLY A 3 0.94 -5.77 1.13
C GLY A 3 1.34 -5.21 -0.23
N GLY A 4 2.18 -5.97 -0.92
CA GLY A 4 2.55 -5.69 -2.29
C GLY A 4 1.36 -5.97 -3.18
N ASP A 5 1.22 -5.15 -4.19
CA ASP A 5 0.29 -5.37 -5.29
C ASP A 5 0.40 -6.83 -5.77
N PHE A 6 -0.71 -7.57 -5.68
CA PHE A 6 -0.78 -8.98 -6.08
C PHE A 6 -1.05 -9.14 -7.58
N SER A 7 -0.77 -8.09 -8.37
CA SER A 7 -0.83 -8.11 -9.83
C SER A 7 0.43 -8.71 -10.44
N LEU A 8 0.28 -9.37 -11.59
CA LEU A 8 1.43 -9.82 -12.36
C LEU A 8 2.17 -8.62 -12.95
N PRO A 9 3.53 -8.56 -12.86
CA PRO A 9 4.30 -7.44 -13.38
C PRO A 9 4.04 -7.15 -14.86
N LYS A 10 4.08 -5.89 -15.26
CA LYS A 10 4.00 -5.49 -16.68
C LYS A 10 5.31 -5.79 -17.42
N ALA A 11 5.20 -6.19 -18.69
CA ALA A 11 6.35 -6.43 -19.56
C ALA A 11 7.12 -5.13 -19.82
N ARG A 12 8.46 -5.22 -19.93
CA ARG A 12 9.30 -4.08 -20.30
C ARG A 12 9.06 -3.69 -21.77
N PRO A 13 8.91 -2.41 -22.10
CA PRO A 13 8.72 -1.96 -23.47
C PRO A 13 9.97 -2.11 -24.35
N SER A 14 11.16 -2.27 -23.71
CA SER A 14 12.47 -2.33 -24.41
C SER A 14 12.80 -3.63 -25.11
N GLY A 15 11.90 -4.62 -25.15
CA GLY A 15 12.11 -5.94 -25.75
C GLY A 15 12.67 -6.97 -24.77
N PRO A 16 12.91 -8.24 -25.26
CA PRO A 16 13.35 -9.32 -24.41
C PRO A 16 14.76 -9.08 -23.81
N PRO A 17 15.02 -9.55 -22.58
CA PRO A 17 14.07 -10.24 -21.73
C PRO A 17 13.01 -9.28 -21.17
N TYR A 18 11.73 -9.58 -21.42
CA TYR A 18 10.62 -8.71 -21.01
C TYR A 18 10.44 -8.62 -19.48
N PHE A 19 10.88 -9.66 -18.76
CA PHE A 19 10.84 -9.69 -17.30
C PHE A 19 12.19 -10.07 -16.71
N SER A 20 12.56 -9.42 -15.63
CA SER A 20 13.76 -9.77 -14.87
C SER A 20 13.56 -11.05 -14.08
N ARG A 21 14.66 -11.69 -13.70
CA ARG A 21 14.68 -12.86 -12.82
C ARG A 21 13.85 -12.67 -11.55
N ASN A 22 13.98 -11.52 -10.90
CA ASN A 22 13.25 -11.21 -9.68
C ASN A 22 11.74 -11.08 -9.92
N GLN A 23 11.34 -10.51 -11.05
CA GLN A 23 9.91 -10.43 -11.42
C GLN A 23 9.33 -11.81 -11.68
N ILE A 24 10.03 -12.69 -12.40
CA ILE A 24 9.59 -14.07 -12.61
C ILE A 24 9.53 -14.86 -11.29
N ALA A 25 10.54 -14.73 -10.43
CA ALA A 25 10.55 -15.38 -9.12
C ALA A 25 9.38 -14.89 -8.23
N ALA A 26 9.08 -13.60 -8.26
CA ALA A 26 7.94 -13.02 -7.54
C ALA A 26 6.60 -13.53 -8.11
N ALA A 27 6.43 -13.57 -9.43
CA ALA A 27 5.23 -14.09 -10.08
C ALA A 27 4.99 -15.58 -9.73
N LEU A 28 6.02 -16.42 -9.78
CA LEU A 28 5.94 -17.82 -9.35
C LEU A 28 5.52 -17.95 -7.88
N HIS A 29 6.03 -17.07 -7.01
CA HIS A 29 5.62 -17.04 -5.61
C HIS A 29 4.15 -16.65 -5.47
N GLN A 30 3.69 -15.62 -6.17
CA GLN A 30 2.28 -15.21 -6.18
C GLN A 30 1.37 -16.35 -6.64
N VAL A 31 1.70 -16.99 -7.77
CA VAL A 31 0.95 -18.15 -8.27
C VAL A 31 0.88 -19.27 -7.22
N ALA A 32 1.99 -19.56 -6.52
CA ALA A 32 1.98 -20.54 -5.44
C ALA A 32 1.01 -20.16 -4.31
N VAL A 33 0.97 -18.89 -3.91
CA VAL A 33 0.07 -18.38 -2.87
C VAL A 33 -1.39 -18.50 -3.31
N LEU A 34 -1.72 -18.11 -4.55
CA LEU A 34 -3.06 -18.24 -5.09
C LEU A 34 -3.51 -19.71 -5.20
N LEU A 35 -2.62 -20.60 -5.63
CA LEU A 35 -2.85 -22.06 -5.64
C LEU A 35 -3.16 -22.58 -4.23
N GLU A 36 -2.49 -22.09 -3.21
CA GLU A 36 -2.75 -22.48 -1.82
C GLU A 36 -4.12 -21.97 -1.33
N LEU A 37 -4.48 -20.73 -1.66
CA LEU A 37 -5.82 -20.17 -1.39
C LEU A 37 -6.93 -20.99 -2.02
N GLN A 38 -6.73 -21.45 -3.26
CA GLN A 38 -7.71 -22.28 -3.98
C GLN A 38 -7.66 -23.77 -3.60
N GLY A 39 -6.75 -24.17 -2.69
CA GLY A 39 -6.63 -25.55 -2.26
C GLY A 39 -6.09 -26.51 -3.30
N ALA A 40 -5.25 -26.01 -4.20
CA ALA A 40 -4.63 -26.82 -5.23
C ALA A 40 -3.73 -27.92 -4.64
N ASN A 41 -3.42 -28.94 -5.45
CA ASN A 41 -2.55 -30.04 -5.06
C ASN A 41 -1.19 -29.55 -4.52
N VAL A 42 -0.80 -30.10 -3.38
CA VAL A 42 0.44 -29.71 -2.65
C VAL A 42 1.70 -29.91 -3.52
N PHE A 43 1.72 -30.87 -4.42
CA PHE A 43 2.87 -31.07 -5.31
C PHE A 43 2.97 -29.94 -6.35
N ARG A 44 1.84 -29.49 -6.90
CA ARG A 44 1.78 -28.34 -7.81
C ARG A 44 2.25 -27.07 -7.08
N LEU A 45 1.71 -26.80 -5.90
CA LEU A 45 2.10 -25.69 -5.05
C LEU A 45 3.62 -25.68 -4.81
N ARG A 46 4.18 -26.83 -4.36
CA ARG A 46 5.62 -26.96 -4.08
C ARG A 46 6.50 -26.74 -5.32
N SER A 47 6.05 -27.15 -6.50
CA SER A 47 6.77 -26.92 -7.76
C SER A 47 6.99 -25.42 -8.00
N TYR A 48 5.94 -24.60 -7.84
CA TYR A 48 6.04 -23.16 -7.99
C TYR A 48 6.90 -22.51 -6.91
N GLN A 49 6.74 -22.92 -5.65
CA GLN A 49 7.56 -22.42 -4.54
C GLN A 49 9.06 -22.76 -4.72
N ASN A 50 9.36 -23.95 -5.21
CA ASN A 50 10.73 -24.38 -5.47
C ASN A 50 11.33 -23.61 -6.64
N ALA A 51 10.60 -23.47 -7.76
CA ALA A 51 11.04 -22.70 -8.92
C ALA A 51 11.30 -21.23 -8.55
N SER A 52 10.40 -20.61 -7.78
CA SER A 52 10.62 -19.25 -7.27
C SER A 52 11.92 -19.11 -6.49
N ARG A 53 12.20 -20.03 -5.54
CA ARG A 53 13.43 -20.03 -4.74
C ARG A 53 14.66 -20.28 -5.60
N THR A 54 14.58 -21.23 -6.52
CA THR A 54 15.67 -21.55 -7.44
C THR A 54 16.04 -20.35 -8.29
N LEU A 55 15.06 -19.71 -8.93
CA LEU A 55 15.32 -18.49 -9.70
C LEU A 55 15.87 -17.35 -8.82
N GLY A 56 15.44 -17.23 -7.57
CA GLY A 56 15.99 -16.25 -6.64
C GLY A 56 17.46 -16.48 -6.27
N SER A 57 17.98 -17.70 -6.43
CA SER A 57 19.33 -18.12 -6.02
C SER A 57 20.35 -18.25 -7.15
N ILE A 58 19.91 -18.39 -8.42
CA ILE A 58 20.84 -18.48 -9.56
C ILE A 58 21.49 -17.12 -9.83
N THR A 59 22.69 -17.16 -10.37
CA THR A 59 23.49 -15.97 -10.72
C THR A 59 23.50 -15.70 -12.22
N GLU A 60 23.20 -16.70 -12.99
CA GLU A 60 23.17 -16.71 -14.45
C GLU A 60 22.10 -15.75 -14.97
N ASP A 61 22.33 -15.21 -16.18
CA ASP A 61 21.35 -14.35 -16.85
C ASP A 61 20.13 -15.16 -17.32
N LEU A 62 18.94 -14.78 -16.86
CA LEU A 62 17.71 -15.50 -17.18
C LEU A 62 17.35 -15.41 -18.67
N GLY A 63 17.65 -14.30 -19.34
CA GLY A 63 17.41 -14.15 -20.79
C GLY A 63 18.28 -15.12 -21.59
N GLU A 64 19.55 -15.27 -21.23
CA GLU A 64 20.48 -16.22 -21.86
C GLU A 64 20.05 -17.66 -21.61
N LEU A 65 19.68 -18.02 -20.40
CA LEU A 65 19.17 -19.36 -20.06
C LEU A 65 17.91 -19.73 -20.89
N VAL A 66 17.04 -18.78 -21.11
CA VAL A 66 15.85 -18.99 -21.94
C VAL A 66 16.22 -19.08 -23.42
N ALA A 67 17.05 -18.17 -23.93
CA ALA A 67 17.46 -18.15 -25.33
C ALA A 67 18.22 -19.41 -25.76
N THR A 68 19.03 -19.99 -24.87
CA THR A 68 19.80 -21.23 -25.11
C THR A 68 19.02 -22.51 -24.78
N GLY A 69 17.85 -22.40 -24.16
CA GLY A 69 17.07 -23.56 -23.68
C GLY A 69 17.59 -24.19 -22.40
N GLN A 70 18.65 -23.65 -21.78
CA GLN A 70 19.23 -24.17 -20.53
C GLN A 70 18.29 -24.01 -19.32
N ILE A 71 17.23 -23.21 -19.43
CA ILE A 71 16.19 -23.08 -18.42
C ILE A 71 15.57 -24.44 -18.03
N PHE A 72 15.47 -25.39 -18.98
CA PHE A 72 14.92 -26.72 -18.77
C PHE A 72 15.89 -27.68 -18.04
N GLU A 73 17.17 -27.33 -17.93
CA GLU A 73 18.20 -28.11 -17.25
C GLU A 73 18.31 -27.72 -15.77
N ILE A 74 17.67 -26.60 -15.36
CA ILE A 74 17.73 -26.12 -14.00
C ILE A 74 16.97 -27.05 -13.07
N LYS A 75 17.67 -27.60 -12.07
CA LYS A 75 17.06 -28.47 -11.07
C LYS A 75 15.91 -27.79 -10.35
N GLY A 76 14.71 -28.36 -10.41
CA GLY A 76 13.50 -27.81 -9.80
C GLY A 76 12.62 -27.00 -10.76
N ILE A 77 13.04 -26.81 -12.02
CA ILE A 77 12.23 -26.23 -13.09
C ILE A 77 11.89 -27.34 -14.07
N GLY A 78 10.68 -27.89 -13.95
CA GLY A 78 10.17 -28.89 -14.88
C GLY A 78 9.74 -28.29 -16.21
N LYS A 79 9.47 -29.15 -17.23
CA LYS A 79 9.09 -28.70 -18.58
C LYS A 79 7.97 -27.67 -18.62
N GLY A 80 6.89 -27.88 -17.85
CA GLY A 80 5.76 -26.92 -17.82
C GLY A 80 6.14 -25.54 -17.30
N LEU A 81 6.89 -25.49 -16.18
CA LEU A 81 7.36 -24.22 -15.65
C LEU A 81 8.44 -23.57 -16.53
N GLY A 82 9.33 -24.38 -17.13
CA GLY A 82 10.33 -23.88 -18.07
C GLY A 82 9.64 -23.23 -19.29
N SER A 83 8.62 -23.85 -19.86
CA SER A 83 7.84 -23.26 -20.96
C SER A 83 7.13 -21.97 -20.55
N ALA A 84 6.50 -21.95 -19.38
CA ALA A 84 5.84 -20.75 -18.83
C ALA A 84 6.81 -19.60 -18.63
N ILE A 85 8.00 -19.87 -18.07
CA ILE A 85 9.07 -18.88 -17.89
C ILE A 85 9.60 -18.39 -19.24
N SER A 86 9.81 -19.31 -20.19
CA SER A 86 10.30 -18.96 -21.54
C SER A 86 9.31 -18.06 -22.29
N GLN A 87 8.03 -18.35 -22.19
CA GLN A 87 6.96 -17.50 -22.76
C GLN A 87 6.99 -16.10 -22.13
N ALA A 88 7.02 -16.00 -20.80
CA ALA A 88 7.04 -14.72 -20.14
C ALA A 88 8.30 -13.91 -20.52
N VAL A 89 9.48 -14.50 -20.42
CA VAL A 89 10.75 -13.83 -20.67
C VAL A 89 10.95 -13.46 -22.15
N GLY A 90 10.60 -14.37 -23.07
CA GLY A 90 10.84 -14.21 -24.49
C GLY A 90 9.76 -13.48 -25.28
N GLU A 91 8.49 -13.56 -24.84
CA GLU A 91 7.33 -13.01 -25.53
C GLU A 91 6.66 -11.86 -24.77
N GLY A 92 6.99 -11.65 -23.49
CA GLY A 92 6.36 -10.64 -22.66
C GLY A 92 4.92 -10.98 -22.23
N LEU A 93 4.52 -12.25 -22.38
CA LEU A 93 3.17 -12.72 -22.10
C LEU A 93 3.16 -13.68 -20.91
N TRP A 94 2.33 -13.38 -19.93
CA TRP A 94 2.09 -14.34 -18.85
C TRP A 94 1.26 -15.52 -19.34
N PRO A 95 1.52 -16.75 -18.83
CA PRO A 95 0.69 -17.91 -19.12
C PRO A 95 -0.78 -17.63 -18.77
N SER A 96 -1.70 -18.05 -19.65
CA SER A 96 -3.14 -17.81 -19.43
C SER A 96 -3.66 -18.43 -18.14
N ASP A 97 -3.17 -19.59 -17.75
CA ASP A 97 -3.55 -20.26 -16.51
C ASP A 97 -3.11 -19.48 -15.25
N TRP A 98 -2.06 -18.64 -15.31
CA TRP A 98 -1.67 -17.75 -14.23
C TRP A 98 -2.60 -16.54 -14.15
N ILE A 99 -2.95 -15.99 -15.30
CA ILE A 99 -3.91 -14.87 -15.40
C ILE A 99 -5.28 -15.33 -14.89
N ASP A 100 -5.76 -16.50 -15.36
CA ASP A 100 -7.03 -17.06 -14.94
C ASP A 100 -7.07 -17.36 -13.44
N LEU A 101 -5.97 -17.88 -12.87
CA LEU A 101 -5.85 -18.13 -11.44
C LEU A 101 -6.01 -16.83 -10.63
N HIS A 102 -5.38 -15.76 -11.09
CA HIS A 102 -5.49 -14.45 -10.45
C HIS A 102 -6.93 -13.91 -10.56
N ASN A 103 -7.50 -13.91 -11.77
CA ASN A 103 -8.84 -13.37 -12.02
C ASN A 103 -9.96 -14.15 -11.32
N ASN A 104 -9.77 -15.45 -11.11
CA ASN A 104 -10.73 -16.33 -10.44
C ASN A 104 -10.55 -16.39 -8.91
N THR A 105 -9.52 -15.76 -8.36
CA THR A 105 -9.36 -15.68 -6.90
C THR A 105 -10.11 -14.46 -6.38
N PRO A 106 -11.04 -14.63 -5.41
CA PRO A 106 -11.78 -13.51 -4.83
C PRO A 106 -10.85 -12.42 -4.30
N PRO A 107 -11.05 -11.15 -4.69
CA PRO A 107 -10.17 -10.05 -4.31
C PRO A 107 -9.98 -9.91 -2.80
N GLY A 108 -11.04 -10.15 -2.02
CA GLY A 108 -10.97 -10.06 -0.56
C GLY A 108 -10.04 -11.09 0.07
N LEU A 109 -9.89 -12.30 -0.52
CA LEU A 109 -8.92 -13.30 -0.05
C LEU A 109 -7.48 -12.82 -0.31
N ILE A 110 -7.24 -12.18 -1.46
CA ILE A 110 -5.95 -11.58 -1.80
C ILE A 110 -5.66 -10.43 -0.84
N GLU A 111 -6.64 -9.59 -0.58
CA GLU A 111 -6.54 -8.46 0.33
C GLU A 111 -6.13 -8.87 1.75
N MET A 112 -6.69 -9.98 2.25
CA MET A 112 -6.37 -10.54 3.57
C MET A 112 -4.92 -11.03 3.70
N LEU A 113 -4.23 -11.36 2.60
CA LEU A 113 -2.79 -11.70 2.62
C LEU A 113 -1.91 -10.52 3.09
N GLY A 114 -2.42 -9.30 2.99
CA GLY A 114 -1.74 -8.11 3.52
C GLY A 114 -1.74 -8.03 5.06
N ILE A 115 -2.55 -8.84 5.75
CA ILE A 115 -2.63 -8.83 7.21
C ILE A 115 -1.40 -9.54 7.79
N PRO A 116 -0.57 -8.88 8.62
CA PRO A 116 0.62 -9.47 9.20
C PRO A 116 0.33 -10.76 9.97
N GLY A 117 1.02 -11.83 9.62
CA GLY A 117 0.86 -13.14 10.27
C GLY A 117 -0.33 -13.98 9.79
N LEU A 118 -1.08 -13.49 8.80
CA LEU A 118 -2.16 -14.23 8.16
C LEU A 118 -1.69 -14.76 6.81
N GLY A 119 -1.49 -16.08 6.73
CA GLY A 119 -1.05 -16.75 5.51
C GLY A 119 -2.18 -17.44 4.75
N PRO A 120 -1.95 -17.85 3.48
CA PRO A 120 -2.98 -18.38 2.58
C PRO A 120 -3.71 -19.60 3.15
N LYS A 121 -3.01 -20.50 3.83
CA LYS A 121 -3.61 -21.68 4.47
C LYS A 121 -4.66 -21.32 5.52
N ARG A 122 -4.40 -20.30 6.34
CA ARG A 122 -5.36 -19.84 7.35
C ARG A 122 -6.54 -19.13 6.73
N ILE A 123 -6.29 -18.30 5.72
CA ILE A 123 -7.35 -17.63 4.96
C ILE A 123 -8.28 -18.67 4.34
N LYS A 124 -7.71 -19.68 3.68
CA LYS A 124 -8.50 -20.77 3.09
C LYS A 124 -9.40 -21.48 4.09
N ILE A 125 -8.86 -21.86 5.26
CA ILE A 125 -9.66 -22.52 6.32
C ILE A 125 -10.81 -21.63 6.77
N MET A 126 -10.58 -20.36 7.03
CA MET A 126 -11.63 -19.42 7.45
C MET A 126 -12.66 -19.17 6.34
N ASN A 127 -12.24 -19.16 5.08
CA ASN A 127 -13.15 -19.04 3.95
C ASN A 127 -14.03 -20.30 3.82
N GLU A 128 -13.45 -21.50 3.91
CA GLU A 128 -14.18 -22.77 3.78
C GLU A 128 -15.12 -23.06 4.96
N GLU A 129 -14.69 -22.78 6.20
CA GLU A 129 -15.43 -23.15 7.41
C GLU A 129 -16.39 -22.05 7.89
N LEU A 130 -16.08 -20.77 7.64
CA LEU A 130 -16.86 -19.63 8.15
C LEU A 130 -17.38 -18.70 7.04
N GLY A 131 -17.06 -18.96 5.78
CA GLY A 131 -17.43 -18.07 4.67
C GLY A 131 -16.73 -16.70 4.69
N VAL A 132 -15.59 -16.59 5.39
CA VAL A 132 -14.81 -15.34 5.42
C VAL A 132 -14.19 -15.07 4.04
N ASP A 133 -14.62 -14.01 3.38
CA ASP A 133 -14.23 -13.66 2.02
C ASP A 133 -13.61 -12.25 1.89
N SER A 134 -13.58 -11.48 2.98
CA SER A 134 -13.11 -10.09 3.01
C SER A 134 -12.56 -9.72 4.40
N ILE A 135 -11.86 -8.59 4.49
CA ILE A 135 -11.40 -8.04 5.79
C ILE A 135 -12.59 -7.74 6.71
N ALA A 136 -13.71 -7.29 6.15
CA ALA A 136 -14.91 -6.98 6.93
C ALA A 136 -15.52 -8.23 7.56
N THR A 137 -15.70 -9.31 6.79
CA THR A 137 -16.22 -10.60 7.30
C THR A 137 -15.23 -11.28 8.24
N LEU A 138 -13.90 -11.12 7.99
CA LEU A 138 -12.86 -11.58 8.91
C LEU A 138 -12.95 -10.88 10.27
N LYS A 139 -13.11 -9.54 10.25
CA LYS A 139 -13.25 -8.75 11.48
C LYS A 139 -14.47 -9.17 12.26
N GLN A 140 -15.63 -9.30 11.61
CA GLN A 140 -16.87 -9.74 12.24
C GLN A 140 -16.73 -11.14 12.85
N ALA A 141 -16.18 -12.11 12.11
CA ALA A 141 -15.96 -13.47 12.61
C ALA A 141 -14.99 -13.51 13.81
N ALA A 142 -14.03 -12.58 13.88
CA ALA A 142 -13.14 -12.45 15.02
C ALA A 142 -13.81 -11.79 16.22
N GLU A 143 -14.68 -10.80 16.02
CA GLU A 143 -15.46 -10.15 17.08
C GLU A 143 -16.52 -11.09 17.68
N ASP A 144 -17.06 -12.00 16.87
CA ASP A 144 -18.04 -13.03 17.29
C ASP A 144 -17.39 -14.28 17.90
N ASP A 145 -16.07 -14.28 18.14
CA ASP A 145 -15.28 -15.41 18.65
C ASP A 145 -15.33 -16.68 17.78
N ALA A 146 -15.84 -16.60 16.55
CA ALA A 146 -16.00 -17.74 15.65
C ALA A 146 -14.66 -18.34 15.21
N ILE A 147 -13.64 -17.51 15.02
CA ILE A 147 -12.31 -17.95 14.58
C ILE A 147 -11.62 -18.77 15.68
N ALA A 148 -11.77 -18.38 16.95
CA ALA A 148 -11.14 -19.08 18.08
C ALA A 148 -11.62 -20.54 18.22
N GLY A 149 -12.81 -20.85 17.71
CA GLY A 149 -13.38 -22.20 17.69
C GLY A 149 -12.84 -23.13 16.61
N LEU A 150 -12.15 -22.61 15.60
CA LEU A 150 -11.61 -23.42 14.51
C LEU A 150 -10.39 -24.24 14.94
N LYS A 151 -10.27 -25.45 14.39
CA LYS A 151 -9.11 -26.32 14.65
C LYS A 151 -7.79 -25.65 14.20
N GLY A 152 -6.87 -25.49 15.13
CA GLY A 152 -5.56 -24.84 14.89
C GLY A 152 -5.59 -23.32 15.02
N PHE A 153 -6.69 -22.78 15.49
CA PHE A 153 -6.85 -21.40 15.91
C PHE A 153 -7.10 -21.34 17.42
N GLY A 154 -7.08 -20.16 17.99
CA GLY A 154 -7.37 -19.93 19.41
C GLY A 154 -7.45 -18.44 19.68
N ALA A 155 -7.95 -18.03 20.84
CA ALA A 155 -8.17 -16.63 21.22
C ALA A 155 -6.96 -15.72 20.97
N LYS A 156 -5.74 -16.18 21.29
CA LYS A 156 -4.50 -15.42 21.00
C LYS A 156 -4.25 -15.22 19.50
N SER A 157 -4.62 -16.19 18.68
CA SER A 157 -4.48 -16.11 17.22
C SER A 157 -5.50 -15.13 16.64
N GLN A 158 -6.72 -15.19 17.13
CA GLN A 158 -7.81 -14.30 16.77
C GLN A 158 -7.47 -12.84 17.12
N GLN A 159 -6.99 -12.59 18.35
CA GLN A 159 -6.55 -11.24 18.76
C GLN A 159 -5.45 -10.69 17.84
N LYS A 160 -4.47 -11.52 17.49
CA LYS A 160 -3.42 -11.11 16.53
C LYS A 160 -3.97 -10.77 15.14
N MET A 161 -5.07 -11.36 14.71
CA MET A 161 -5.71 -11.01 13.44
C MET A 161 -6.40 -9.65 13.54
N LEU A 162 -7.10 -9.35 14.63
CA LEU A 162 -7.68 -8.04 14.90
C LEU A 162 -6.59 -6.96 14.93
N ASP A 163 -5.51 -7.19 15.69
CA ASP A 163 -4.36 -6.27 15.72
C ASP A 163 -3.74 -6.08 14.32
N GLY A 164 -3.68 -7.16 13.53
CA GLY A 164 -3.17 -7.15 12.16
C GLY A 164 -4.06 -6.38 11.18
N ILE A 165 -5.38 -6.46 11.33
CA ILE A 165 -6.35 -5.67 10.55
C ILE A 165 -6.15 -4.17 10.83
N GLU A 166 -6.05 -3.78 12.11
CA GLU A 166 -5.79 -2.39 12.47
C GLU A 166 -4.44 -1.90 11.92
N LEU A 167 -3.41 -2.74 12.01
CA LEU A 167 -2.09 -2.40 11.50
C LEU A 167 -2.10 -2.22 9.98
N LEU A 168 -2.80 -3.09 9.23
CA LEU A 168 -2.98 -2.97 7.79
C LEU A 168 -3.71 -1.68 7.43
N ALA A 169 -4.79 -1.35 8.15
CA ALA A 169 -5.51 -0.10 7.95
C ALA A 169 -4.62 1.13 8.15
N ARG A 170 -3.78 1.13 9.21
CA ARG A 170 -2.79 2.20 9.45
C ARG A 170 -1.75 2.29 8.32
N PHE A 171 -1.29 1.16 7.77
CA PHE A 171 -0.35 1.17 6.64
C PHE A 171 -1.00 1.70 5.36
N ARG A 172 -2.23 1.32 5.08
CA ARG A 172 -2.99 1.80 3.91
C ARG A 172 -3.35 3.29 3.99
N ALA A 173 -3.52 3.82 5.18
CA ALA A 173 -3.72 5.25 5.39
C ALA A 173 -2.45 6.09 5.13
N ARG A 174 -1.27 5.44 5.01
CA ARG A 174 -0.03 6.17 4.74
C ARG A 174 0.07 6.51 3.25
N ARG A 175 0.55 7.72 2.99
CA ARG A 175 0.82 8.25 1.64
C ARG A 175 2.34 8.30 1.40
N ARG A 176 2.77 8.25 0.16
CA ARG A 176 4.17 8.52 -0.21
C ARG A 176 4.54 9.95 0.20
N LEU A 177 5.84 10.17 0.42
CA LEU A 177 6.34 11.47 0.87
C LEU A 177 5.99 12.60 -0.11
N ASP A 178 6.14 12.40 -1.40
CA ASP A 178 5.87 13.38 -2.44
C ASP A 178 4.39 13.81 -2.42
N VAL A 179 3.47 12.85 -2.39
CA VAL A 179 2.02 13.09 -2.29
C VAL A 179 1.67 13.78 -0.97
N GLY A 180 2.21 13.26 0.15
CA GLY A 180 1.95 13.85 1.46
C GLY A 180 2.50 15.26 1.62
N LEU A 181 3.63 15.58 0.98
CA LEU A 181 4.17 16.94 0.97
C LEU A 181 3.30 17.90 0.16
N MET A 182 2.83 17.48 -1.01
CA MET A 182 1.92 18.28 -1.83
C MET A 182 0.69 18.73 -1.03
N TYR A 183 0.00 17.82 -0.38
CA TYR A 183 -1.15 18.14 0.46
C TYR A 183 -0.76 18.93 1.71
N GLY A 184 0.36 18.58 2.32
CA GLY A 184 0.85 19.24 3.53
C GLY A 184 1.24 20.70 3.29
N GLU A 185 1.95 21.00 2.21
CA GLU A 185 2.35 22.35 1.84
C GLU A 185 1.13 23.21 1.47
N ALA A 186 0.13 22.63 0.76
CA ALA A 186 -1.11 23.31 0.47
C ALA A 186 -1.91 23.63 1.75
N PHE A 187 -1.98 22.71 2.69
CA PHE A 187 -2.64 22.92 3.96
C PHE A 187 -1.91 23.95 4.83
N GLU A 188 -0.58 23.89 4.89
CA GLU A 188 0.27 24.86 5.55
C GLU A 188 0.00 26.29 5.01
N GLN A 189 -0.04 26.47 3.68
CA GLN A 189 -0.31 27.75 3.06
C GLN A 189 -1.71 28.29 3.37
N LYS A 190 -2.73 27.42 3.37
CA LYS A 190 -4.10 27.82 3.76
C LYS A 190 -4.14 28.32 5.20
N ILE A 191 -3.48 27.61 6.12
CA ILE A 191 -3.40 28.03 7.54
C ILE A 191 -2.58 29.33 7.66
N ALA A 192 -1.48 29.46 6.95
CA ALA A 192 -0.62 30.66 7.00
C ALA A 192 -1.36 31.92 6.51
N SER A 193 -2.38 31.76 5.67
CA SER A 193 -3.20 32.90 5.17
C SER A 193 -4.30 33.36 6.14
N ILE A 194 -4.51 32.68 7.26
CA ILE A 194 -5.52 33.03 8.26
C ILE A 194 -5.04 34.25 9.04
N ASP A 195 -5.91 35.26 9.19
CA ASP A 195 -5.63 36.45 10.00
C ASP A 195 -5.42 36.08 11.49
N GLY A 196 -4.32 36.55 12.08
CA GLY A 196 -3.88 36.18 13.42
C GLY A 196 -2.85 35.05 13.47
N VAL A 197 -2.54 34.41 12.34
CA VAL A 197 -1.44 33.44 12.22
C VAL A 197 -0.13 34.18 11.96
N ILE A 198 0.86 33.98 12.85
CA ILE A 198 2.21 34.52 12.68
C ILE A 198 3.01 33.63 11.72
N LYS A 199 2.88 32.31 11.90
CA LYS A 199 3.60 31.30 11.13
C LYS A 199 2.85 29.97 11.18
N ALA A 200 2.76 29.29 10.04
CA ALA A 200 2.42 27.89 9.96
C ALA A 200 3.63 27.12 9.41
N GLN A 201 3.85 25.89 9.86
CA GLN A 201 4.95 25.07 9.37
C GLN A 201 4.64 23.58 9.51
N LEU A 202 4.88 22.82 8.43
CA LEU A 202 4.84 21.36 8.48
C LEU A 202 5.80 20.81 9.54
N ALA A 203 5.33 19.81 10.28
CA ALA A 203 6.05 19.14 11.35
C ALA A 203 6.06 17.61 11.14
N GLY A 204 6.24 16.84 12.19
CA GLY A 204 6.09 15.41 12.23
C GLY A 204 6.93 14.66 11.19
N SER A 205 6.31 13.64 10.58
CA SER A 205 6.94 12.78 9.57
C SER A 205 7.25 13.52 8.26
N ALA A 206 6.42 14.48 7.86
CA ALA A 206 6.61 15.31 6.69
C ALA A 206 7.89 16.13 6.79
N ARG A 207 8.08 16.86 7.89
CA ARG A 207 9.30 17.65 8.14
C ARG A 207 10.56 16.78 8.16
N ARG A 208 10.47 15.58 8.73
CA ARG A 208 11.60 14.64 8.81
C ARG A 208 11.86 13.88 7.50
N ARG A 209 11.12 14.16 6.43
CA ARG A 209 11.25 13.52 5.12
C ARG A 209 11.22 11.98 5.18
N LYS A 210 10.26 11.42 5.94
CA LYS A 210 10.04 9.97 5.97
C LYS A 210 9.48 9.49 4.63
N GLU A 211 9.89 8.32 4.16
CA GLU A 211 9.44 7.75 2.86
C GLU A 211 7.92 7.73 2.72
N THR A 212 7.21 7.55 3.84
CA THR A 212 5.75 7.58 3.88
C THR A 212 5.26 8.46 5.03
N ILE A 213 4.13 9.15 4.80
CA ILE A 213 3.45 10.03 5.73
C ILE A 213 2.11 9.41 6.11
N GLY A 214 1.82 9.30 7.41
CA GLY A 214 0.53 8.79 7.92
C GLY A 214 -0.48 9.89 8.20
N ASP A 215 0.03 11.02 8.70
CA ASP A 215 -0.71 12.20 9.10
C ASP A 215 0.05 13.47 8.70
N LEU A 216 -0.66 14.57 8.60
CA LEU A 216 -0.09 15.89 8.33
C LEU A 216 -0.10 16.70 9.63
N ASP A 217 1.07 16.90 10.19
CA ASP A 217 1.25 17.77 11.36
C ASP A 217 1.61 19.18 10.91
N VAL A 218 0.85 20.18 11.35
CA VAL A 218 1.18 21.61 11.15
C VAL A 218 1.27 22.30 12.51
N VAL A 219 2.40 22.95 12.75
CA VAL A 219 2.59 23.82 13.91
C VAL A 219 2.20 25.23 13.52
N VAL A 220 1.33 25.85 14.34
CA VAL A 220 0.76 27.17 14.06
C VAL A 220 1.13 28.12 15.20
N GLY A 221 1.91 29.15 14.89
CA GLY A 221 2.14 30.29 15.78
C GLY A 221 1.05 31.33 15.61
N VAL A 222 0.41 31.73 16.68
CA VAL A 222 -0.70 32.69 16.68
C VAL A 222 -0.36 33.89 17.57
N LEU A 223 -0.97 35.05 17.28
CA LEU A 223 -0.89 36.23 18.12
C LEU A 223 -1.60 35.97 19.45
N ASP A 224 -1.09 36.59 20.52
CA ASP A 224 -1.74 36.52 21.82
C ASP A 224 -3.17 37.08 21.74
N GLY A 225 -4.14 36.28 22.17
CA GLY A 225 -5.58 36.60 22.10
C GLY A 225 -6.30 36.11 20.87
N ASP A 226 -5.62 35.75 19.76
CA ASP A 226 -6.26 35.34 18.50
C ASP A 226 -6.48 33.83 18.40
N LYS A 227 -6.06 33.06 19.40
CA LYS A 227 -6.07 31.59 19.36
C LYS A 227 -7.44 31.00 19.04
N GLN A 228 -8.50 31.49 19.68
CA GLN A 228 -9.86 30.98 19.43
C GLN A 228 -10.33 31.34 18.02
N LYS A 229 -10.11 32.59 17.59
CA LYS A 229 -10.43 33.07 16.24
C LYS A 229 -9.73 32.24 15.17
N VAL A 230 -8.43 31.97 15.35
CA VAL A 230 -7.65 31.14 14.42
C VAL A 230 -8.14 29.69 14.41
N SER A 231 -8.46 29.14 15.59
CA SER A 231 -9.00 27.77 15.68
C SER A 231 -10.34 27.64 14.94
N GLU A 232 -11.25 28.59 15.11
CA GLU A 232 -12.53 28.66 14.41
C GLU A 232 -12.32 28.83 12.89
N ALA A 233 -11.36 29.65 12.47
CA ALA A 233 -11.03 29.84 11.07
C ALA A 233 -10.42 28.59 10.43
N ILE A 234 -9.57 27.83 11.16
CA ILE A 234 -9.05 26.54 10.70
C ILE A 234 -10.21 25.55 10.50
N LEU A 235 -11.14 25.47 11.45
CA LEU A 235 -12.29 24.56 11.38
C LEU A 235 -13.26 24.94 10.24
N ALA A 236 -13.24 26.19 9.79
CA ALA A 236 -14.07 26.69 8.68
C ALA A 236 -13.37 26.59 7.31
N LEU A 237 -12.14 26.09 7.23
CA LEU A 237 -11.43 25.94 5.95
C LEU A 237 -12.20 25.00 5.02
N PRO A 238 -12.33 25.35 3.73
CA PRO A 238 -12.90 24.45 2.75
C PRO A 238 -12.01 23.21 2.64
N GLY A 239 -12.66 22.02 2.62
CA GLY A 239 -11.99 20.73 2.51
C GLY A 239 -11.71 20.03 3.82
N ILE A 240 -12.31 20.45 4.88
CA ILE A 240 -12.40 19.65 6.08
C ILE A 240 -13.59 18.70 5.90
N ALA A 241 -13.28 17.39 5.79
CA ALA A 241 -14.30 16.34 5.68
C ALA A 241 -14.91 16.00 7.05
N ASP A 242 -14.09 16.02 8.11
CA ASP A 242 -14.53 15.72 9.48
C ASP A 242 -13.60 16.34 10.52
N VAL A 243 -14.11 16.54 11.74
CA VAL A 243 -13.37 17.04 12.89
C VAL A 243 -13.29 15.95 13.95
N LYS A 244 -12.15 15.30 14.08
CA LYS A 244 -11.92 14.25 15.10
C LYS A 244 -11.82 14.79 16.52
N GLY A 245 -11.42 16.04 16.67
CA GLY A 245 -11.32 16.72 17.94
C GLY A 245 -10.78 18.13 17.81
N ALA A 246 -11.31 19.04 18.63
CA ALA A 246 -10.84 20.41 18.75
C ALA A 246 -10.65 20.74 20.24
N GLY A 247 -9.42 20.87 20.64
CA GLY A 247 -9.00 21.28 22.00
C GLY A 247 -8.25 22.59 21.99
N ASP A 248 -7.92 23.09 23.17
CA ASP A 248 -7.29 24.41 23.34
C ASP A 248 -5.94 24.57 22.62
N SER A 249 -5.20 23.49 22.40
CA SER A 249 -3.86 23.53 21.78
C SER A 249 -3.70 22.62 20.57
N LYS A 250 -4.71 21.80 20.26
CA LYS A 250 -4.64 20.82 19.20
C LYS A 250 -6.00 20.63 18.54
N ILE A 251 -6.00 20.69 17.22
CA ILE A 251 -7.15 20.37 16.38
C ILE A 251 -6.74 19.16 15.53
N SER A 252 -7.59 18.15 15.51
CA SER A 252 -7.41 16.94 14.68
C SER A 252 -8.54 16.87 13.66
N LEU A 253 -8.18 16.79 12.40
CA LEU A 253 -9.08 16.92 11.26
C LEU A 253 -8.92 15.74 10.29
N ILE A 254 -9.95 15.52 9.49
CA ILE A 254 -9.87 14.76 8.24
C ILE A 254 -10.00 15.74 7.10
N LEU A 255 -9.01 15.77 6.22
CA LEU A 255 -9.04 16.60 5.00
C LEU A 255 -9.55 15.77 3.82
N ASP A 256 -10.45 16.36 3.05
CA ASP A 256 -10.82 15.85 1.73
C ASP A 256 -9.76 16.30 0.71
N THR A 257 -9.07 15.33 0.11
CA THR A 257 -8.00 15.62 -0.84
C THR A 257 -8.49 16.14 -2.18
N SER A 258 -9.75 15.88 -2.54
CA SER A 258 -10.35 16.34 -3.81
C SER A 258 -10.36 17.86 -3.94
N ILE A 259 -10.38 18.62 -2.84
CA ILE A 259 -10.32 20.08 -2.88
C ILE A 259 -8.97 20.64 -3.30
N PHE A 260 -7.93 19.83 -3.26
CA PHE A 260 -6.59 20.24 -3.69
C PHE A 260 -6.39 20.02 -5.19
N ASP A 261 -7.23 19.19 -5.84
CA ASP A 261 -7.13 18.83 -7.26
C ASP A 261 -7.53 19.97 -8.21
N GLY A 262 -8.31 20.96 -7.74
CA GLY A 262 -8.82 22.08 -8.54
C GLY A 262 -7.86 23.28 -8.74
N GLY A 263 -6.65 23.28 -8.19
CA GLY A 263 -5.76 24.44 -8.17
C GLY A 263 -4.27 24.18 -8.38
N PHE A 264 -3.86 22.94 -8.38
CA PHE A 264 -2.47 22.57 -8.70
C PHE A 264 -2.35 22.18 -10.17
N SER A 265 -2.02 23.15 -11.01
CA SER A 265 -1.25 22.86 -12.21
C SER A 265 0.03 22.18 -11.71
N VAL A 266 0.10 20.87 -11.82
CA VAL A 266 1.33 20.12 -11.67
C VAL A 266 2.29 20.74 -12.68
N GLY A 267 3.20 21.60 -12.20
CA GLY A 267 4.21 22.19 -13.06
C GLY A 267 4.84 21.03 -13.82
N HIS A 268 4.88 21.15 -15.12
CA HIS A 268 5.33 20.18 -16.12
C HIS A 268 6.30 19.16 -15.50
N ILE A 269 5.80 18.03 -15.04
CA ILE A 269 6.63 16.88 -14.69
C ILE A 269 7.07 16.34 -16.04
N ASP A 270 8.40 16.32 -16.25
CA ASP A 270 9.01 15.72 -17.44
C ASP A 270 8.36 14.34 -17.70
N PRO A 271 7.77 14.07 -18.89
CA PRO A 271 7.15 12.79 -19.21
C PRO A 271 8.06 11.59 -18.94
N ASN A 272 9.38 11.76 -19.04
CA ASN A 272 10.36 10.72 -18.73
C ASN A 272 10.45 10.42 -17.22
N VAL A 273 10.03 11.34 -16.35
CA VAL A 273 9.91 11.10 -14.90
C VAL A 273 8.60 10.37 -14.58
N MET A 274 7.52 10.63 -15.34
CA MET A 274 6.24 9.92 -15.23
C MET A 274 6.39 8.41 -15.53
N ASP A 275 7.16 8.06 -16.57
CA ASP A 275 7.46 6.66 -16.91
C ASP A 275 8.34 5.95 -15.86
N ALA A 276 9.17 6.69 -15.15
CA ALA A 276 10.06 6.15 -14.11
C ALA A 276 9.35 5.90 -12.76
N ILE A 277 8.21 6.56 -12.52
CA ILE A 277 7.48 6.51 -11.24
C ILE A 277 6.30 5.52 -11.29
N GLY A 278 5.99 4.93 -12.45
CA GLY A 278 4.84 4.02 -12.64
C GLY A 278 3.50 4.79 -12.64
N GLY A 279 2.93 5.05 -13.81
CA GLY A 279 1.76 5.90 -14.00
C GLY A 279 0.45 5.45 -13.30
N GLU A 280 0.43 4.27 -12.67
CA GLU A 280 -0.74 3.75 -11.95
C GLU A 280 -0.99 4.41 -10.58
N ASP A 281 0.06 4.93 -9.93
CA ASP A 281 -0.09 5.65 -8.65
C ASP A 281 -0.77 7.02 -8.80
N TYR A 282 -0.84 7.57 -10.02
CA TYR A 282 -1.52 8.85 -10.29
C TYR A 282 -3.03 8.71 -10.53
N GLU A 283 -3.52 7.57 -11.03
CA GLU A 283 -4.97 7.32 -11.13
C GLU A 283 -5.63 7.20 -9.76
N GLN A 284 -4.89 6.81 -8.70
CA GLN A 284 -5.37 6.85 -7.33
C GLN A 284 -5.46 8.27 -6.74
N LEU A 285 -4.80 9.26 -7.34
CA LEU A 285 -4.95 10.67 -6.97
C LEU A 285 -6.28 11.27 -7.44
N GLU A 286 -6.87 10.73 -8.50
CA GLU A 286 -8.17 11.16 -9.04
C GLU A 286 -9.37 10.61 -8.25
N SER A 287 -9.22 9.55 -7.47
CA SER A 287 -10.25 9.08 -6.55
C SER A 287 -10.14 9.82 -5.23
N GLY A 288 -10.96 10.83 -5.02
CA GLY A 288 -11.02 11.62 -3.78
C GLY A 288 -10.83 10.78 -2.53
N GLY A 289 -9.79 11.07 -1.77
CA GLY A 289 -9.41 10.39 -0.54
C GLY A 289 -9.37 11.36 0.63
N THR A 290 -9.17 10.85 1.83
CA THR A 290 -9.04 11.66 3.04
C THR A 290 -7.65 11.50 3.64
N ILE A 291 -7.13 12.56 4.27
CA ILE A 291 -5.88 12.57 5.01
C ILE A 291 -6.13 13.09 6.43
N ASP A 292 -5.59 12.39 7.41
CA ASP A 292 -5.56 12.85 8.79
C ASP A 292 -4.60 14.04 8.93
N ALA A 293 -5.10 15.16 9.43
CA ALA A 293 -4.30 16.35 9.68
C ALA A 293 -4.43 16.82 11.12
N GLN A 294 -3.36 17.40 11.65
CA GLN A 294 -3.32 17.97 12.99
C GLN A 294 -2.72 19.37 12.93
N ALA A 295 -3.40 20.33 13.51
CA ALA A 295 -2.87 21.66 13.77
C ALA A 295 -2.61 21.82 15.27
N VAL A 296 -1.36 22.10 15.65
CA VAL A 296 -0.96 22.32 17.04
C VAL A 296 -0.55 23.77 17.21
N SER A 297 -1.29 24.52 18.03
CA SER A 297 -0.99 25.93 18.28
C SER A 297 0.01 26.09 19.41
N TYR A 298 1.04 26.93 19.20
CA TYR A 298 1.96 27.39 20.22
C TYR A 298 1.84 28.91 20.40
N THR A 299 1.57 29.35 21.63
CA THR A 299 1.47 30.77 21.98
C THR A 299 2.79 31.42 22.46
N HIS A 300 3.93 30.69 22.44
CA HIS A 300 5.22 31.19 22.86
C HIS A 300 6.28 31.05 21.80
N LEU A 301 6.21 31.85 20.74
CA LEU A 301 7.40 32.30 20.05
C LEU A 301 7.83 33.61 20.70
N ARG A 302 8.68 33.53 21.76
CA ARG A 302 9.49 34.70 22.12
C ARG A 302 10.36 34.99 20.90
N ALA A 303 10.13 36.15 20.29
CA ALA A 303 11.06 36.76 19.38
C ALA A 303 12.39 36.89 20.12
N HIS A 304 13.36 36.04 19.85
CA HIS A 304 14.75 36.39 20.08
C HIS A 304 15.14 37.23 18.84
N GLU A 305 14.95 38.53 18.99
CA GLU A 305 15.70 39.53 18.27
C GLU A 305 17.19 39.33 18.63
N THR A 306 17.99 38.97 17.68
CA THR A 306 19.32 39.51 17.39
C THR A 306 19.73 39.07 16.01
#